data_21bd3433d1633346f69ad7b45cbb8bfc
#
_entry.id   21bd3433d1633346f69ad7b45cbb8bfc
#
_cell.length_a   1.000
_cell.length_b   1.000
_cell.length_c   1.000
_cell.angle_alpha   90.00
_cell.angle_beta   90.00
_cell.angle_gamma   90.00
#
_symmetry.space_group_name_H-M   'P 1'
#
loop_
_entity.id
_entity.type
_entity.pdbx_description
1 polymer ?
#
loop_
_entity_poly.entity_id
_entity_poly.type
_entity_poly.pdbx_seq_one_letter_code
_entity_poly.pdbx_strand_id
1 'polypeptide(L)'
;GFAGYNDNTNYATSAAQAFVKPAGSVPASKGDFALKTSRVSNFNLWFFMQRVSIIESVLNLKYGLGIESNNYFLKTGITYVDGADVYTTDKGAVFSKNKLVANYLTVPLMVNINTNPSKVKKGFQISAGVSGGYLIGARQKQKSASGMDKNKTDFNLEQFKLAYVGELGLGPVKIYGSYSMTPLHKYGLNQLPYTLGIRFSN
;
A
#
# COMPACT_ATOMS: atom_id res chain seq x y z
N GLY A 1 -8.67 1.12 -6.51
CA GLY A 1 -7.61 2.12 -6.54
C GLY A 1 -6.29 1.60 -7.07
N PHE A 2 -5.35 2.49 -7.15
CA PHE A 2 -3.95 2.28 -7.52
C PHE A 2 -3.10 2.13 -6.24
N ALA A 3 -2.10 1.24 -6.24
CA ALA A 3 -1.09 1.14 -5.19
C ALA A 3 0.30 1.27 -5.81
N GLY A 4 1.18 2.00 -5.13
CA GLY A 4 2.57 2.14 -5.52
C GLY A 4 3.45 2.37 -4.31
N TYR A 5 4.73 2.54 -4.53
CA TYR A 5 5.65 3.04 -3.51
C TYR A 5 6.67 3.99 -4.13
N ASN A 6 7.07 4.97 -3.35
CA ASN A 6 8.22 5.79 -3.66
C ASN A 6 9.47 5.13 -3.07
N ASP A 7 10.39 4.76 -3.93
CA ASP A 7 11.62 4.08 -3.53
C ASP A 7 12.74 5.10 -3.31
N ASN A 8 13.01 5.36 -2.03
CA ASN A 8 14.05 6.25 -1.55
C ASN A 8 15.27 5.47 -0.99
N THR A 9 15.38 4.18 -1.31
CA THR A 9 16.45 3.32 -0.83
C THR A 9 17.79 3.79 -1.39
N ASN A 10 18.78 3.94 -0.50
CA ASN A 10 20.17 4.06 -0.91
C ASN A 10 20.78 2.66 -1.07
N TYR A 11 20.79 2.16 -2.28
CA TYR A 11 21.29 0.83 -2.61
C TYR A 11 22.81 0.65 -2.44
N ALA A 12 23.56 1.72 -2.22
CA ALA A 12 24.99 1.63 -1.92
C ALA A 12 25.28 1.26 -0.45
N THR A 13 24.26 1.28 0.42
CA THR A 13 24.45 0.96 1.84
C THR A 13 24.60 -0.53 2.10
N SER A 14 25.42 -0.91 3.09
CA SER A 14 25.56 -2.29 3.54
C SER A 14 24.22 -2.89 3.99
N ALA A 15 23.34 -2.11 4.60
CA ALA A 15 22.02 -2.56 5.03
C ALA A 15 21.13 -2.98 3.84
N ALA A 16 21.10 -2.17 2.76
CA ALA A 16 20.35 -2.51 1.56
C ALA A 16 20.93 -3.73 0.85
N GLN A 17 22.26 -3.83 0.77
CA GLN A 17 22.94 -4.96 0.13
C GLN A 17 22.83 -6.25 0.96
N ALA A 18 22.78 -6.17 2.29
CA ALA A 18 22.57 -7.34 3.15
C ALA A 18 21.14 -7.88 3.05
N PHE A 19 20.14 -7.00 2.87
CA PHE A 19 18.74 -7.39 2.73
C PHE A 19 18.44 -7.98 1.34
N VAL A 20 19.07 -7.46 0.30
CA VAL A 20 18.87 -7.91 -1.07
C VAL A 20 20.08 -8.70 -1.51
N LYS A 21 19.98 -10.02 -1.61
CA LYS A 21 21.03 -10.89 -2.16
C LYS A 21 20.73 -11.17 -3.64
N PRO A 22 21.38 -10.51 -4.58
CA PRO A 22 21.20 -10.81 -5.99
C PRO A 22 21.75 -12.20 -6.30
N ALA A 23 21.07 -12.94 -7.16
CA ALA A 23 21.66 -14.12 -7.79
C ALA A 23 22.82 -13.66 -8.68
N GLY A 24 24.04 -13.94 -8.26
CA GLY A 24 25.27 -13.50 -8.92
C GLY A 24 25.89 -12.25 -8.31
N SER A 25 26.92 -11.72 -8.97
CA SER A 25 27.78 -10.64 -8.46
C SER A 25 27.24 -9.23 -8.68
N VAL A 26 26.02 -9.06 -9.18
CA VAL A 26 25.46 -7.74 -9.50
C VAL A 26 24.72 -7.16 -8.32
N PRO A 27 25.12 -6.01 -7.78
CA PRO A 27 24.41 -5.35 -6.69
C PRO A 27 22.95 -5.05 -7.05
N ALA A 28 22.09 -5.10 -6.05
CA ALA A 28 20.69 -4.70 -6.21
C ALA A 28 20.57 -3.21 -6.53
N SER A 29 19.56 -2.87 -7.31
CA SER A 29 19.30 -1.53 -7.77
C SER A 29 17.80 -1.20 -7.69
N LYS A 30 17.46 0.08 -7.77
CA LYS A 30 16.07 0.54 -7.84
C LYS A 30 15.29 -0.12 -8.99
N GLY A 31 15.94 -0.42 -10.10
CA GLY A 31 15.32 -1.07 -11.25
C GLY A 31 14.77 -2.46 -10.94
N ASP A 32 15.38 -3.16 -10.00
CA ASP A 32 14.98 -4.51 -9.60
C ASP A 32 13.60 -4.52 -8.92
N PHE A 33 13.23 -3.42 -8.27
CA PHE A 33 11.93 -3.23 -7.61
C PHE A 33 10.92 -2.44 -8.43
N ALA A 34 11.16 -2.25 -9.73
CA ALA A 34 10.26 -1.50 -10.58
C ALA A 34 8.87 -2.16 -10.70
N LEU A 35 7.81 -1.36 -10.56
CA LEU A 35 6.43 -1.83 -10.63
C LEU A 35 5.86 -1.74 -12.05
N LYS A 36 4.98 -2.70 -12.40
CA LYS A 36 4.11 -2.64 -13.58
C LYS A 36 2.91 -1.76 -13.24
N THR A 37 3.02 -0.46 -13.46
CA THR A 37 2.03 0.55 -13.06
C THR A 37 0.62 0.30 -13.59
N SER A 38 0.49 -0.33 -14.75
CA SER A 38 -0.81 -0.70 -15.34
C SER A 38 -1.53 -1.86 -14.62
N ARG A 39 -0.86 -2.57 -13.72
CA ARG A 39 -1.40 -3.76 -13.04
C ARG A 39 -1.49 -3.64 -11.53
N VAL A 40 -0.79 -2.67 -10.95
CA VAL A 40 -0.87 -2.42 -9.50
C VAL A 40 -2.27 -2.02 -9.09
N SER A 41 -2.71 -2.45 -7.92
CA SER A 41 -4.05 -2.12 -7.44
C SER A 41 -4.14 -2.03 -5.93
N ASN A 42 -5.01 -1.16 -5.46
CA ASN A 42 -5.43 -1.05 -4.08
C ASN A 42 -6.93 -1.34 -3.98
N PHE A 43 -7.31 -2.13 -3.00
CA PHE A 43 -8.69 -2.43 -2.66
C PHE A 43 -8.88 -2.22 -1.16
N ASN A 44 -9.91 -1.45 -0.79
CA ASN A 44 -10.28 -1.18 0.60
C ASN A 44 -11.70 -1.67 0.85
N LEU A 45 -11.88 -2.48 1.88
CA LEU A 45 -13.17 -2.92 2.38
C LEU A 45 -13.36 -2.38 3.80
N TRP A 46 -14.33 -1.49 3.97
CA TRP A 46 -14.64 -0.89 5.26
C TRP A 46 -15.77 -1.65 5.93
N PHE A 47 -15.55 -2.12 7.16
CA PHE A 47 -16.57 -2.75 8.00
C PHE A 47 -17.52 -1.69 8.51
N PHE A 48 -16.98 -0.56 8.94
CA PHE A 48 -17.74 0.65 9.23
C PHE A 48 -16.88 1.89 8.99
N MET A 49 -17.56 3.00 8.76
CA MET A 49 -16.96 4.32 8.67
C MET A 49 -17.98 5.29 9.27
N GLN A 50 -17.62 5.90 10.39
CA GLN A 50 -18.49 6.80 11.13
C GLN A 50 -17.98 8.24 11.04
N ARG A 51 -18.92 9.16 11.22
CA ARG A 51 -18.67 10.58 11.27
C ARG A 51 -19.41 11.16 12.47
N VAL A 52 -18.68 11.78 13.37
CA VAL A 52 -19.21 12.48 14.56
C VAL A 52 -19.09 13.97 14.30
N SER A 53 -20.22 14.69 14.41
CA SER A 53 -20.23 16.14 14.26
C SER A 53 -19.57 16.80 15.47
N ILE A 54 -18.63 17.71 15.19
CA ILE A 54 -18.00 18.57 16.20
C ILE A 54 -18.68 19.93 16.21
N ILE A 55 -18.90 20.52 15.01
CA ILE A 55 -19.52 21.83 14.85
C ILE A 55 -20.60 21.73 13.75
N GLU A 56 -21.86 21.77 14.13
CA GLU A 56 -23.07 21.90 13.27
C GLU A 56 -23.01 21.12 11.94
N SER A 57 -22.40 19.91 11.95
CA SER A 57 -22.19 19.09 10.77
C SER A 57 -21.26 19.70 9.69
N VAL A 58 -20.71 20.88 9.92
CA VAL A 58 -19.69 21.50 9.07
C VAL A 58 -18.33 20.84 9.33
N LEU A 59 -17.93 20.78 10.60
CA LEU A 59 -16.70 20.14 11.05
C LEU A 59 -17.01 18.81 11.74
N ASN A 60 -16.43 17.74 11.24
CA ASN A 60 -16.70 16.41 11.75
C ASN A 60 -15.40 15.63 11.99
N LEU A 61 -15.42 14.75 12.96
CA LEU A 61 -14.41 13.69 13.11
C LEU A 61 -14.89 12.45 12.38
N LYS A 62 -14.02 11.89 11.53
CA LYS A 62 -14.30 10.70 10.74
C LYS A 62 -13.33 9.61 11.10
N TYR A 63 -13.83 8.43 11.46
CA TYR A 63 -13.04 7.26 11.80
C TYR A 63 -13.71 5.99 11.28
N GLY A 64 -12.97 4.90 11.25
CA GLY A 64 -13.51 3.64 10.76
C GLY A 64 -12.59 2.46 11.04
N LEU A 65 -13.01 1.30 10.58
CA LEU A 65 -12.23 0.07 10.58
C LEU A 65 -12.44 -0.66 9.27
N GLY A 66 -11.37 -1.13 8.66
CA GLY A 66 -11.45 -1.85 7.40
C GLY A 66 -10.20 -2.64 7.07
N ILE A 67 -10.25 -3.33 5.94
CA ILE A 67 -9.10 -4.03 5.37
C ILE A 67 -8.63 -3.28 4.14
N GLU A 68 -7.34 -2.98 4.11
CA GLU A 68 -6.63 -2.44 2.95
C GLU A 68 -5.78 -3.54 2.31
N SER A 69 -5.99 -3.84 1.04
CA SER A 69 -5.22 -4.81 0.27
C SER A 69 -4.45 -4.12 -0.84
N ASN A 70 -3.14 -4.13 -0.74
CA ASN A 70 -2.23 -3.53 -1.73
C ASN A 70 -1.59 -4.63 -2.57
N ASN A 71 -1.63 -4.46 -3.89
CA ASN A 71 -1.09 -5.40 -4.85
C ASN A 71 0.01 -4.72 -5.66
N TYR A 72 1.25 -5.09 -5.40
CA TYR A 72 2.45 -4.58 -6.07
C TYR A 72 2.89 -5.58 -7.14
N PHE A 73 2.72 -5.23 -8.41
CA PHE A 73 3.17 -6.06 -9.53
C PHE A 73 4.58 -5.65 -9.94
N LEU A 74 5.53 -6.55 -9.73
CA LEU A 74 6.94 -6.35 -10.08
C LEU A 74 7.19 -6.61 -11.57
N LYS A 75 8.07 -5.81 -12.17
CA LYS A 75 8.55 -6.03 -13.55
C LYS A 75 9.58 -7.16 -13.63
N THR A 76 10.28 -7.38 -12.54
CA THR A 76 11.46 -8.23 -12.44
C THR A 76 11.16 -9.59 -11.81
N GLY A 77 12.13 -10.47 -11.81
CA GLY A 77 12.07 -11.80 -11.21
C GLY A 77 12.35 -11.85 -9.70
N ILE A 78 12.16 -10.74 -8.95
CA ILE A 78 12.39 -10.76 -7.50
C ILE A 78 11.50 -11.79 -6.83
N THR A 79 12.11 -12.63 -6.01
CA THR A 79 11.43 -13.58 -5.14
C THR A 79 11.71 -13.19 -3.69
N TYR A 80 10.64 -12.95 -2.93
CA TYR A 80 10.73 -12.73 -1.49
C TYR A 80 10.79 -14.07 -0.78
N VAL A 81 11.76 -14.23 0.12
CA VAL A 81 11.91 -15.44 0.93
C VAL A 81 11.56 -15.15 2.37
N ASP A 82 11.27 -16.20 3.11
CA ASP A 82 11.09 -16.13 4.55
C ASP A 82 12.43 -15.88 5.24
N GLY A 83 12.46 -14.94 6.18
CA GLY A 83 13.70 -14.49 6.80
C GLY A 83 14.15 -13.10 6.35
N ALA A 84 15.41 -12.76 6.58
CA ALA A 84 15.92 -11.41 6.36
C ALA A 84 16.25 -11.08 4.88
N ASP A 85 16.22 -12.06 4.00
CA ASP A 85 16.77 -11.92 2.65
C ASP A 85 15.68 -11.85 1.58
N VAL A 86 15.79 -10.89 0.69
CA VAL A 86 15.07 -10.84 -0.59
C VAL A 86 16.03 -11.33 -1.68
N TYR A 87 15.61 -12.34 -2.44
CA TYR A 87 16.43 -12.84 -3.53
C TYR A 87 15.92 -12.31 -4.86
N THR A 88 16.84 -11.81 -5.68
CA THR A 88 16.58 -11.68 -7.10
C THR A 88 16.86 -13.06 -7.72
N THR A 89 15.84 -13.70 -8.26
CA THR A 89 16.05 -14.85 -9.12
C THR A 89 16.81 -14.42 -10.37
N ASP A 90 17.51 -15.35 -10.96
CA ASP A 90 18.25 -15.17 -12.20
C ASP A 90 17.58 -14.18 -13.14
N LYS A 91 18.33 -13.21 -13.66
CA LYS A 91 17.82 -12.21 -14.62
C LYS A 91 17.18 -12.84 -15.87
N GLY A 92 17.32 -14.16 -16.04
CA GLY A 92 16.65 -14.98 -17.07
C GLY A 92 15.29 -15.54 -16.69
N ALA A 93 14.87 -15.51 -15.42
CA ALA A 93 13.57 -16.01 -15.01
C ALA A 93 12.46 -15.05 -15.43
N VAL A 94 11.77 -15.38 -16.49
CA VAL A 94 10.63 -14.59 -17.00
C VAL A 94 9.36 -15.04 -16.33
N PHE A 95 8.85 -14.21 -15.41
CA PHE A 95 7.51 -14.41 -14.86
C PHE A 95 6.47 -13.63 -15.68
N SER A 96 5.45 -14.31 -16.13
CA SER A 96 4.25 -13.67 -16.72
C SER A 96 3.47 -12.89 -15.66
N LYS A 97 3.64 -13.27 -14.36
CA LYS A 97 3.07 -12.60 -13.20
C LYS A 97 4.01 -12.71 -12.01
N ASN A 98 4.41 -11.57 -11.46
CA ASN A 98 5.10 -11.50 -10.17
C ASN A 98 4.42 -10.42 -9.34
N LYS A 99 3.76 -10.81 -8.25
CA LYS A 99 2.91 -9.93 -7.46
C LYS A 99 3.10 -10.17 -5.97
N LEU A 100 3.50 -9.11 -5.24
CA LEU A 100 3.44 -9.03 -3.79
C LEU A 100 2.08 -8.44 -3.37
N VAL A 101 1.41 -9.09 -2.43
CA VAL A 101 0.16 -8.62 -1.82
C VAL A 101 0.41 -8.41 -0.35
N ALA A 102 0.08 -7.21 0.15
CA ALA A 102 0.10 -6.88 1.56
C ALA A 102 -1.32 -6.46 2.01
N ASN A 103 -1.82 -7.11 3.05
CA ASN A 103 -3.14 -6.84 3.62
C ASN A 103 -2.99 -6.27 5.01
N TYR A 104 -3.62 -5.14 5.26
CA TYR A 104 -3.60 -4.42 6.53
C TYR A 104 -5.01 -4.28 7.10
N LEU A 105 -5.16 -4.55 8.38
CA LEU A 105 -6.31 -4.06 9.16
C LEU A 105 -6.06 -2.58 9.44
N THR A 106 -6.94 -1.70 8.98
CA THR A 106 -6.67 -0.25 8.91
C THR A 106 -7.73 0.54 9.66
N VAL A 107 -7.26 1.50 10.45
CA VAL A 107 -8.08 2.47 11.20
C VAL A 107 -7.68 3.88 10.77
N PRO A 108 -8.49 4.58 9.98
CA PRO A 108 -8.31 6.00 9.68
C PRO A 108 -8.89 6.87 10.79
N LEU A 109 -8.28 8.02 11.00
CA LEU A 109 -8.77 9.12 11.82
C LEU A 109 -8.57 10.43 11.05
N MET A 110 -9.67 11.06 10.64
CA MET A 110 -9.65 12.23 9.77
C MET A 110 -10.56 13.34 10.30
N VAL A 111 -10.15 14.57 10.09
CA VAL A 111 -11.05 15.73 10.16
C VAL A 111 -11.76 15.85 8.80
N ASN A 112 -13.06 16.04 8.83
CA ASN A 112 -13.92 16.21 7.65
C ASN A 112 -14.61 17.56 7.70
N ILE A 113 -14.49 18.33 6.64
CA ILE A 113 -15.20 19.59 6.42
C ILE A 113 -16.23 19.36 5.33
N ASN A 114 -17.49 19.76 5.63
CA ASN A 114 -18.60 19.64 4.70
C ASN A 114 -19.15 21.05 4.39
N THR A 115 -19.19 21.41 3.11
CA THR A 115 -19.65 22.72 2.66
C THR A 115 -21.18 22.88 2.65
N ASN A 116 -21.92 21.76 2.74
CA ASN A 116 -23.39 21.80 2.78
C ASN A 116 -23.91 20.87 3.89
N PRO A 117 -23.94 21.35 5.14
CA PRO A 117 -24.36 20.53 6.27
C PRO A 117 -25.83 20.11 6.20
N SER A 118 -26.70 20.90 5.58
CA SER A 118 -28.13 20.61 5.44
C SER A 118 -28.44 19.54 4.40
N LYS A 119 -27.55 19.37 3.41
CA LYS A 119 -27.68 18.38 2.32
C LYS A 119 -26.35 17.68 2.09
N VAL A 120 -25.93 16.91 3.08
CA VAL A 120 -24.64 16.21 3.11
C VAL A 120 -24.33 15.42 1.83
N LYS A 121 -25.35 14.82 1.21
CA LYS A 121 -25.21 14.08 -0.05
C LYS A 121 -24.99 14.95 -1.29
N LYS A 122 -25.16 16.27 -1.18
CA LYS A 122 -24.98 17.23 -2.30
C LYS A 122 -23.83 18.19 -2.05
N GLY A 123 -23.23 18.18 -0.87
CA GLY A 123 -22.12 19.06 -0.51
C GLY A 123 -20.77 18.53 -0.97
N PHE A 124 -19.83 19.45 -1.19
CA PHE A 124 -18.44 19.13 -1.33
C PHE A 124 -17.84 18.81 0.05
N GLN A 125 -17.02 17.78 0.13
CA GLN A 125 -16.42 17.31 1.36
C GLN A 125 -14.91 17.18 1.20
N ILE A 126 -14.19 17.66 2.18
CA ILE A 126 -12.72 17.48 2.29
C ILE A 126 -12.47 16.73 3.60
N SER A 127 -11.67 15.69 3.55
CA SER A 127 -11.18 15.02 4.75
C SER A 127 -9.69 14.87 4.67
N ALA A 128 -9.02 15.09 5.78
CA ALA A 128 -7.58 14.86 5.93
C ALA A 128 -7.26 14.34 7.32
N GLY A 129 -6.24 13.52 7.43
CA GLY A 129 -5.84 12.95 8.71
C GLY A 129 -4.77 11.87 8.55
N VAL A 130 -4.80 10.91 9.47
CA VAL A 130 -3.85 9.81 9.52
C VAL A 130 -4.59 8.47 9.55
N SER A 131 -3.90 7.40 9.17
CA SER A 131 -4.38 6.03 9.33
C SER A 131 -3.28 5.16 9.92
N GLY A 132 -3.65 4.34 10.90
CA GLY A 132 -2.85 3.23 11.39
C GLY A 132 -3.28 1.93 10.74
N GLY A 133 -2.32 1.08 10.35
CA GLY A 133 -2.59 -0.24 9.79
C GLY A 133 -1.74 -1.31 10.48
N TYR A 134 -2.32 -2.49 10.67
CA TYR A 134 -1.62 -3.68 11.17
C TYR A 134 -1.61 -4.75 10.08
N LEU A 135 -0.44 -5.28 9.76
CA LEU A 135 -0.27 -6.33 8.75
C LEU A 135 -0.96 -7.63 9.21
N ILE A 136 -2.02 -8.04 8.52
CA ILE A 136 -2.76 -9.27 8.82
C ILE A 136 -2.41 -10.42 7.87
N GLY A 137 -1.59 -10.16 6.86
CA GLY A 137 -1.07 -11.19 5.98
C GLY A 137 -0.47 -10.65 4.71
N ALA A 138 0.54 -11.37 4.23
CA ALA A 138 1.18 -11.09 2.96
C ALA A 138 1.33 -12.35 2.13
N ARG A 139 1.46 -12.20 0.82
CA ARG A 139 1.70 -13.30 -0.11
C ARG A 139 2.37 -12.82 -1.38
N GLN A 140 3.28 -13.62 -1.89
CA GLN A 140 3.79 -13.48 -3.24
C GLN A 140 3.13 -14.50 -4.16
N LYS A 141 2.77 -14.10 -5.36
CA LYS A 141 2.27 -14.96 -6.42
C LYS A 141 3.14 -14.79 -7.66
N GLN A 142 3.75 -15.87 -8.08
CA GLN A 142 4.58 -15.91 -9.28
C GLN A 142 3.97 -16.91 -10.27
N LYS A 143 3.97 -16.57 -11.56
CA LYS A 143 3.56 -17.47 -12.63
C LYS A 143 4.67 -17.53 -13.67
N SER A 144 5.24 -18.72 -13.84
CA SER A 144 6.21 -19.07 -14.87
C SER A 144 5.59 -19.98 -15.92
N ALA A 145 6.37 -20.42 -16.88
CA ALA A 145 5.95 -21.45 -17.86
C ALA A 145 5.65 -22.80 -17.20
N SER A 146 6.35 -23.11 -16.08
CA SER A 146 6.18 -24.37 -15.33
C SER A 146 4.99 -24.38 -14.35
N GLY A 147 4.32 -23.25 -14.14
CA GLY A 147 3.16 -23.20 -13.26
C GLY A 147 3.00 -21.93 -12.44
N MET A 148 2.15 -22.01 -11.41
CA MET A 148 1.89 -20.90 -10.49
C MET A 148 2.39 -21.28 -9.09
N ASP A 149 3.30 -20.47 -8.57
CA ASP A 149 3.78 -20.54 -7.20
C ASP A 149 3.11 -19.48 -6.31
N LYS A 150 2.81 -19.85 -5.08
CA LYS A 150 2.19 -18.98 -4.07
C LYS A 150 2.90 -19.16 -2.75
N ASN A 151 3.70 -18.20 -2.36
CA ASN A 151 4.33 -18.16 -1.05
C ASN A 151 3.55 -17.21 -0.12
N LYS A 152 3.36 -17.62 1.13
CA LYS A 152 2.67 -16.85 2.19
C LYS A 152 3.59 -16.76 3.39
N THR A 153 4.07 -15.56 3.67
CA THR A 153 4.88 -15.22 4.84
C THR A 153 4.81 -13.71 5.03
N ASP A 154 5.39 -13.16 6.06
CA ASP A 154 5.43 -11.73 6.29
C ASP A 154 6.43 -10.99 5.39
N PHE A 155 7.38 -11.70 4.77
CA PHE A 155 8.44 -11.17 3.87
C PHE A 155 9.21 -9.99 4.44
N ASN A 156 9.38 -9.92 5.76
CA ASN A 156 9.93 -8.76 6.46
C ASN A 156 9.22 -7.44 6.13
N LEU A 157 7.93 -7.50 5.82
CA LEU A 157 7.11 -6.30 5.71
C LEU A 157 6.91 -5.66 7.08
N GLU A 158 6.81 -4.33 7.09
CA GLU A 158 6.54 -3.59 8.31
C GLU A 158 5.17 -3.99 8.86
N GLN A 159 5.13 -4.37 10.13
CA GLN A 159 3.91 -4.80 10.82
C GLN A 159 2.93 -3.64 11.03
N PHE A 160 3.47 -2.47 11.38
CA PHE A 160 2.69 -1.28 11.65
C PHE A 160 2.89 -0.27 10.55
N LYS A 161 1.82 0.05 9.83
CA LYS A 161 1.78 1.08 8.82
C LYS A 161 1.17 2.34 9.42
N LEU A 162 1.85 3.47 9.28
CA LEU A 162 1.30 4.79 9.58
C LEU A 162 1.30 5.61 8.28
N ALA A 163 0.16 6.22 7.94
CA ALA A 163 0.04 6.96 6.70
C ALA A 163 -0.79 8.24 6.88
N TYR A 164 -0.43 9.28 6.13
CA TYR A 164 -1.34 10.39 5.84
C TYR A 164 -2.45 9.91 4.93
N VAL A 165 -3.66 10.38 5.17
CA VAL A 165 -4.83 10.06 4.34
C VAL A 165 -5.61 11.32 4.01
N GLY A 166 -6.12 11.38 2.79
CA GLY A 166 -6.97 12.48 2.33
C GLY A 166 -8.10 12.00 1.46
N GLU A 167 -9.21 12.72 1.50
CA GLU A 167 -10.38 12.45 0.65
C GLU A 167 -11.00 13.75 0.18
N LEU A 168 -11.39 13.76 -1.10
CA LEU A 168 -12.22 14.78 -1.70
C LEU A 168 -13.52 14.13 -2.16
N GLY A 169 -14.65 14.61 -1.72
CA GLY A 169 -15.94 14.00 -1.99
C GLY A 169 -16.96 14.96 -2.57
N LEU A 170 -17.73 14.47 -3.52
CA LEU A 170 -18.93 15.08 -4.02
C LEU A 170 -20.08 14.06 -3.94
N GLY A 171 -20.96 14.27 -2.98
CA GLY A 171 -22.01 13.29 -2.71
C GLY A 171 -21.47 11.90 -2.34
N PRO A 172 -21.95 10.84 -3.00
CA PRO A 172 -21.53 9.46 -2.69
C PRO A 172 -20.16 9.09 -3.25
N VAL A 173 -19.59 9.88 -4.16
CA VAL A 173 -18.32 9.60 -4.81
C VAL A 173 -17.21 10.36 -4.11
N LYS A 174 -16.15 9.66 -3.75
CA LYS A 174 -14.96 10.24 -3.11
C LYS A 174 -13.70 9.78 -3.80
N ILE A 175 -12.82 10.71 -4.10
CA ILE A 175 -11.42 10.42 -4.45
C ILE A 175 -10.65 10.35 -3.15
N TYR A 176 -9.89 9.29 -2.94
CA TYR A 176 -9.05 9.14 -1.76
C TYR A 176 -7.61 8.92 -2.14
N GLY A 177 -6.72 9.32 -1.26
CA GLY A 177 -5.29 9.04 -1.36
C GLY A 177 -4.69 8.78 0.00
N SER A 178 -3.61 8.01 0.03
CA SER A 178 -2.77 7.83 1.21
C SER A 178 -1.29 7.85 0.84
N TYR A 179 -0.46 8.30 1.78
CA TYR A 179 0.99 8.27 1.67
C TYR A 179 1.58 7.77 2.98
N SER A 180 2.31 6.66 2.93
CA SER A 180 2.87 6.04 4.12
C SER A 180 4.05 6.84 4.67
N MET A 181 4.08 7.00 6.00
CA MET A 181 5.23 7.51 6.74
C MET A 181 6.22 6.40 7.10
N THR A 182 5.72 5.15 7.16
CA THR A 182 6.54 3.97 7.41
C THR A 182 6.90 3.27 6.11
N PRO A 183 8.12 2.72 5.96
CA PRO A 183 8.50 1.97 4.78
C PRO A 183 7.70 0.66 4.67
N LEU A 184 7.70 0.06 3.50
CA LEU A 184 7.03 -1.23 3.25
C LEU A 184 7.74 -2.39 3.95
N HIS A 185 9.07 -2.32 4.07
CA HIS A 185 9.92 -3.35 4.67
C HIS A 185 10.57 -2.85 5.96
N LYS A 186 10.75 -3.76 6.92
CA LYS A 186 11.40 -3.46 8.23
C LYS A 186 12.86 -3.05 8.08
N TYR A 187 13.56 -3.60 7.11
CA TYR A 187 15.01 -3.46 6.97
C TYR A 187 15.41 -3.17 5.54
N GLY A 188 16.52 -2.47 5.37
CA GLY A 188 17.28 -2.34 4.13
C GLY A 188 16.67 -1.53 3.01
N LEU A 189 15.33 -1.55 2.86
CA LEU A 189 14.61 -0.86 1.80
C LEU A 189 13.75 0.27 2.35
N ASN A 190 13.92 1.47 1.80
CA ASN A 190 13.09 2.64 2.13
C ASN A 190 12.08 2.89 1.02
N GLN A 191 11.10 2.00 0.92
CA GLN A 191 10.01 2.06 -0.03
C GLN A 191 8.74 2.56 0.68
N LEU A 192 8.33 3.79 0.43
CA LEU A 192 7.17 4.42 1.06
C LEU A 192 5.90 4.18 0.22
N PRO A 193 4.96 3.33 0.70
CA PRO A 193 3.72 3.06 -0.02
C PRO A 193 2.84 4.29 -0.19
N TYR A 194 2.15 4.37 -1.32
CA TYR A 194 1.07 5.32 -1.54
C TYR A 194 -0.09 4.67 -2.30
N THR A 195 -1.27 5.20 -2.12
CA THR A 195 -2.47 4.76 -2.81
C THR A 195 -3.27 5.94 -3.34
N LEU A 196 -3.98 5.73 -4.43
CA LEU A 196 -4.93 6.68 -4.99
C LEU A 196 -6.13 5.91 -5.55
N GLY A 197 -7.35 6.34 -5.28
CA GLY A 197 -8.51 5.62 -5.75
C GLY A 197 -9.81 6.38 -5.61
N ILE A 198 -10.87 5.69 -6.00
CA ILE A 198 -12.24 6.17 -5.86
C ILE A 198 -12.95 5.27 -4.85
N ARG A 199 -13.73 5.90 -3.98
CA ARG A 199 -14.57 5.23 -3.00
C ARG A 199 -16.01 5.66 -3.17
N PHE A 200 -16.91 4.69 -3.07
CA PHE A 200 -18.35 4.94 -2.99
C PHE A 200 -18.79 4.77 -1.53
N SER A 201 -19.46 5.76 -0.99
CA SER A 201 -20.02 5.69 0.38
C SER A 201 -21.25 6.56 0.47
N ASN A 202 -22.27 6.04 1.11
CA ASN A 202 -23.46 6.81 1.48
C ASN A 202 -23.22 7.65 2.74
#